data_0bf0793ac7a387b7f40268ce9c2e42b8
#
_entry.id   0bf0793ac7a387b7f40268ce9c2e42b8
#
_cell.length_a   1.000
_cell.length_b   1.000
_cell.length_c   1.000
_cell.angle_alpha   90.00
_cell.angle_beta   90.00
_cell.angle_gamma   90.00
#
_symmetry.space_group_name_H-M   'P 1'
#
loop_
_entity.id
_entity.type
_entity.pdbx_description
1 polymer ?
#
loop_
_entity_poly.entity_id
_entity_poly.type
_entity_poly.pdbx_seq_one_letter_code
_entity_poly.pdbx_strand_id
1 'polypeptide(L)'
;MSITRRNAMGAVLAFSMALTAPLSFAAVTEGTDYVVLESPVDIGKGTVIKVFSYDCPFCYKYAKAVDKAVMGKLPDMEFVPFHLKTKGKYGLQGSTLFAVALVKDKAAGLKPLDPKSNFHKIEMALYKAYHDKKERWNDGADPDAFIKTGLDAVGWNRAQYDKDATDPKVKELIDLWEVPTPSPRFKVSRLTWSTENIF
;
A
#
# COMPACT_ATOMS: atom_id res chain seq x y z
N MET A 1 17.86 -73.49 14.13
CA MET A 1 17.32 -72.73 12.97
C MET A 1 18.14 -71.49 12.81
N SER A 2 18.96 -71.41 11.78
CA SER A 2 19.92 -70.34 11.52
C SER A 2 19.26 -69.38 10.53
N ILE A 3 18.93 -68.12 10.95
CA ILE A 3 18.41 -67.13 10.09
C ILE A 3 19.58 -66.23 9.58
N THR A 4 19.85 -66.39 8.32
CA THR A 4 20.98 -65.83 7.58
C THR A 4 20.90 -64.27 7.50
N ARG A 5 21.97 -63.63 7.93
CA ARG A 5 22.26 -62.16 7.94
C ARG A 5 22.39 -61.50 6.57
N ARG A 6 21.89 -62.10 5.48
CA ARG A 6 22.16 -61.58 4.10
C ARG A 6 21.09 -60.75 3.44
N ASN A 7 19.93 -60.58 4.06
CA ASN A 7 18.80 -59.82 3.43
C ASN A 7 18.49 -58.46 4.03
N ALA A 8 19.35 -57.92 4.88
CA ALA A 8 19.11 -56.63 5.53
C ALA A 8 19.81 -55.42 4.85
N MET A 9 20.56 -55.63 3.76
CA MET A 9 21.34 -54.55 3.11
C MET A 9 20.75 -53.99 1.81
N GLY A 10 19.58 -54.49 1.38
CA GLY A 10 18.95 -54.08 0.12
C GLY A 10 17.88 -53.00 0.24
N ALA A 11 17.43 -52.62 1.44
CA ALA A 11 16.25 -51.79 1.64
C ALA A 11 16.54 -50.32 1.99
N VAL A 12 17.80 -49.92 2.18
CA VAL A 12 18.15 -48.54 2.64
C VAL A 12 18.53 -47.60 1.51
N LEU A 13 18.76 -48.08 0.29
CA LEU A 13 19.22 -47.25 -0.85
C LEU A 13 18.10 -46.70 -1.77
N ALA A 14 16.82 -47.04 -1.51
CA ALA A 14 15.70 -46.62 -2.38
C ALA A 14 14.92 -45.39 -1.86
N PHE A 15 15.27 -44.80 -0.70
CA PHE A 15 14.48 -43.73 -0.10
C PHE A 15 15.11 -42.34 -0.16
N SER A 16 16.26 -42.18 -0.83
CA SER A 16 17.02 -40.93 -0.83
C SER A 16 16.89 -40.09 -2.10
N MET A 17 15.98 -40.39 -3.05
CA MET A 17 15.86 -39.67 -4.34
C MET A 17 14.56 -38.90 -4.53
N ALA A 18 13.76 -38.65 -3.50
CA ALA A 18 12.41 -38.08 -3.69
C ALA A 18 12.20 -36.68 -3.10
N LEU A 19 13.23 -35.85 -2.89
CA LEU A 19 13.06 -34.54 -2.24
C LEU A 19 13.82 -33.39 -2.90
N THR A 20 14.03 -33.45 -4.22
CA THR A 20 14.41 -32.26 -4.99
C THR A 20 13.33 -31.95 -5.98
N ALA A 21 12.10 -31.63 -5.51
CA ALA A 21 11.15 -30.87 -6.33
C ALA A 21 11.73 -29.49 -6.51
N PRO A 22 12.01 -29.01 -7.73
CA PRO A 22 12.37 -27.62 -7.93
C PRO A 22 11.20 -26.77 -7.45
N LEU A 23 11.45 -25.83 -6.52
CA LEU A 23 10.51 -24.78 -6.21
C LEU A 23 10.29 -23.99 -7.50
N SER A 24 9.26 -24.35 -8.27
CA SER A 24 8.80 -23.56 -9.41
C SER A 24 8.29 -22.23 -8.86
N PHE A 25 9.14 -21.23 -8.85
CA PHE A 25 8.65 -19.86 -8.77
C PHE A 25 7.82 -19.64 -10.04
N ALA A 26 6.52 -19.46 -9.88
CA ALA A 26 5.68 -19.07 -11.00
C ALA A 26 6.25 -17.79 -11.60
N ALA A 27 6.69 -17.83 -12.84
CA ALA A 27 7.22 -16.65 -13.51
C ALA A 27 6.09 -15.62 -13.66
N VAL A 28 6.36 -14.39 -13.24
CA VAL A 28 5.43 -13.26 -13.39
C VAL A 28 5.35 -12.89 -14.87
N THR A 29 4.15 -12.84 -15.42
CA THR A 29 3.91 -12.70 -16.87
C THR A 29 3.29 -11.33 -17.19
N GLU A 30 3.91 -10.58 -18.10
CA GLU A 30 3.36 -9.35 -18.62
C GLU A 30 2.00 -9.56 -19.32
N GLY A 31 1.10 -8.61 -19.14
CA GLY A 31 -0.28 -8.68 -19.65
C GLY A 31 -1.24 -9.52 -18.79
N THR A 32 -0.70 -10.42 -17.94
CA THR A 32 -1.47 -11.24 -17.00
C THR A 32 -1.32 -10.74 -15.58
N ASP A 33 -0.09 -10.62 -15.10
CA ASP A 33 0.23 -10.29 -13.72
C ASP A 33 0.59 -8.82 -13.54
N TYR A 34 1.17 -8.20 -14.55
CA TYR A 34 1.50 -6.78 -14.57
C TYR A 34 1.38 -6.21 -16.00
N VAL A 35 1.41 -4.88 -16.11
CA VAL A 35 1.43 -4.14 -17.37
C VAL A 35 2.51 -3.07 -17.27
N VAL A 36 3.34 -2.97 -18.29
CA VAL A 36 4.28 -1.85 -18.44
C VAL A 36 3.52 -0.61 -18.85
N LEU A 37 3.75 0.51 -18.18
CA LEU A 37 3.12 1.78 -18.50
C LEU A 37 3.83 2.43 -19.70
N GLU A 38 3.05 2.89 -20.70
CA GLU A 38 3.58 3.64 -21.85
C GLU A 38 4.21 4.98 -21.42
N SER A 39 3.66 5.58 -20.36
CA SER A 39 4.17 6.79 -19.75
C SER A 39 4.37 6.55 -18.25
N PRO A 40 5.57 6.22 -17.81
CA PRO A 40 5.85 6.00 -16.40
C PRO A 40 5.67 7.29 -15.59
N VAL A 41 5.27 7.14 -14.33
CA VAL A 41 5.21 8.27 -13.38
C VAL A 41 6.63 8.56 -12.90
N ASP A 42 7.15 9.73 -13.22
CA ASP A 42 8.50 10.12 -12.79
C ASP A 42 8.49 10.64 -11.35
N ILE A 43 8.64 9.75 -10.41
CA ILE A 43 8.79 10.05 -8.96
C ILE A 43 10.11 9.53 -8.38
N GLY A 44 11.04 9.18 -9.25
CA GLY A 44 12.33 8.61 -8.89
C GLY A 44 12.39 7.08 -8.99
N LYS A 45 13.61 6.60 -9.21
CA LYS A 45 13.90 5.16 -9.31
C LYS A 45 13.77 4.48 -7.94
N GLY A 46 13.38 3.22 -7.95
CA GLY A 46 13.28 2.44 -6.72
C GLY A 46 12.09 2.80 -5.84
N THR A 47 10.97 3.23 -6.45
CA THR A 47 9.73 3.53 -5.70
C THR A 47 8.62 2.53 -6.00
N VAL A 48 7.82 2.23 -4.98
CA VAL A 48 6.57 1.49 -5.08
C VAL A 48 5.42 2.44 -4.81
N ILE A 49 4.65 2.76 -5.85
CA ILE A 49 3.48 3.63 -5.71
C ILE A 49 2.27 2.78 -5.35
N LYS A 50 1.61 3.12 -4.24
CA LYS A 50 0.28 2.61 -3.91
C LYS A 50 -0.77 3.65 -4.26
N VAL A 51 -1.53 3.41 -5.31
CA VAL A 51 -2.72 4.23 -5.61
C VAL A 51 -3.89 3.71 -4.78
N PHE A 52 -4.53 4.58 -3.99
CA PHE A 52 -5.55 4.16 -3.03
C PHE A 52 -6.65 5.21 -2.81
N SER A 53 -7.73 4.78 -2.17
CA SER A 53 -8.80 5.65 -1.67
C SER A 53 -9.32 5.11 -0.34
N TYR A 54 -9.75 6.00 0.57
CA TYR A 54 -10.28 5.62 1.89
C TYR A 54 -11.54 4.74 1.81
N ASP A 55 -12.29 4.80 0.70
CA ASP A 55 -13.51 4.01 0.47
C ASP A 55 -13.26 2.68 -0.25
N CYS A 56 -12.01 2.37 -0.61
CA CYS A 56 -11.63 1.17 -1.32
C CYS A 56 -11.46 -0.03 -0.37
N PRO A 57 -12.31 -1.08 -0.44
CA PRO A 57 -12.22 -2.22 0.47
C PRO A 57 -10.96 -3.07 0.27
N PHE A 58 -10.46 -3.17 -0.97
CA PHE A 58 -9.23 -3.88 -1.26
C PHE A 58 -8.01 -3.11 -0.73
N CYS A 59 -8.00 -1.78 -0.85
CA CYS A 59 -6.93 -0.95 -0.30
C CYS A 59 -6.82 -1.13 1.22
N TYR A 60 -7.96 -1.23 1.92
CA TYR A 60 -7.99 -1.54 3.35
C TYR A 60 -7.41 -2.91 3.68
N LYS A 61 -7.76 -3.96 2.90
CA LYS A 61 -7.18 -5.30 3.08
C LYS A 61 -5.66 -5.27 2.90
N TYR A 62 -5.17 -4.57 1.88
CA TYR A 62 -3.74 -4.43 1.60
C TYR A 62 -3.02 -3.67 2.72
N ALA A 63 -3.56 -2.55 3.18
CA ALA A 63 -2.99 -1.78 4.27
C ALA A 63 -2.81 -2.60 5.56
N LYS A 64 -3.75 -3.52 5.85
CA LYS A 64 -3.68 -4.38 7.04
C LYS A 64 -2.64 -5.48 6.96
N ALA A 65 -2.42 -6.08 5.79
CA ALA A 65 -1.72 -7.36 5.72
C ALA A 65 -0.59 -7.41 4.67
N VAL A 66 -0.67 -6.62 3.60
CA VAL A 66 0.19 -6.79 2.42
C VAL A 66 1.29 -5.73 2.33
N ASP A 67 0.94 -4.46 2.45
CA ASP A 67 1.86 -3.35 2.17
C ASP A 67 3.17 -3.46 2.96
N LYS A 68 3.08 -3.63 4.28
CA LYS A 68 4.25 -3.77 5.13
C LYS A 68 5.04 -5.05 4.85
N ALA A 69 4.34 -6.17 4.58
CA ALA A 69 4.98 -7.45 4.32
C ALA A 69 5.75 -7.44 2.98
N VAL A 70 5.19 -6.80 1.95
CA VAL A 70 5.84 -6.63 0.64
C VAL A 70 7.04 -5.71 0.77
N MET A 71 6.86 -4.51 1.34
CA MET A 71 7.95 -3.55 1.51
C MET A 71 9.09 -4.07 2.39
N GLY A 72 8.78 -4.95 3.34
CA GLY A 72 9.82 -5.63 4.14
C GLY A 72 10.73 -6.56 3.33
N LYS A 73 10.30 -6.99 2.13
CA LYS A 73 11.11 -7.78 1.18
C LYS A 73 11.83 -6.92 0.14
N LEU A 74 11.59 -5.61 0.16
CA LEU A 74 12.12 -4.64 -0.79
C LEU A 74 12.81 -3.49 -0.04
N PRO A 75 13.92 -3.76 0.67
CA PRO A 75 14.55 -2.80 1.57
C PRO A 75 15.09 -1.55 0.84
N ASP A 76 15.45 -1.70 -0.44
CA ASP A 76 16.02 -0.63 -1.26
C ASP A 76 14.96 0.21 -1.99
N MET A 77 13.67 -0.12 -1.79
CA MET A 77 12.57 0.61 -2.43
C MET A 77 11.84 1.52 -1.44
N GLU A 78 11.41 2.67 -1.92
CA GLU A 78 10.58 3.63 -1.17
C GLU A 78 9.10 3.37 -1.44
N PHE A 79 8.28 3.37 -0.37
CA PHE A 79 6.83 3.29 -0.48
C PHE A 79 6.22 4.68 -0.57
N VAL A 80 5.52 4.96 -1.66
CA VAL A 80 4.91 6.27 -1.93
C VAL A 80 3.39 6.12 -2.12
N PRO A 81 2.57 6.56 -1.17
CA PRO A 81 1.11 6.50 -1.28
C PRO A 81 0.56 7.65 -2.13
N PHE A 82 -0.31 7.33 -3.09
CA PHE A 82 -1.05 8.25 -3.94
C PHE A 82 -2.54 8.13 -3.64
N HIS A 83 -3.15 9.14 -3.02
CA HIS A 83 -4.58 9.14 -2.74
C HIS A 83 -5.37 9.74 -3.91
N LEU A 84 -6.47 9.08 -4.30
CA LEU A 84 -7.34 9.52 -5.39
C LEU A 84 -8.37 10.53 -4.91
N LYS A 85 -8.14 11.83 -5.16
CA LYS A 85 -9.07 12.90 -4.80
C LYS A 85 -10.45 12.80 -5.49
N THR A 86 -10.53 12.07 -6.59
CA THR A 86 -11.77 11.87 -7.36
C THR A 86 -12.59 10.68 -6.89
N LYS A 87 -12.13 9.94 -5.86
CA LYS A 87 -12.80 8.76 -5.32
C LYS A 87 -13.41 9.01 -3.96
N GLY A 88 -14.62 8.47 -3.77
CA GLY A 88 -15.41 8.69 -2.56
C GLY A 88 -16.01 10.10 -2.48
N LYS A 89 -16.93 10.29 -1.53
CA LYS A 89 -17.60 11.59 -1.33
C LYS A 89 -16.68 12.67 -0.75
N TYR A 90 -15.60 12.25 -0.09
CA TYR A 90 -14.62 13.09 0.58
C TYR A 90 -13.21 12.94 -0.01
N GLY A 91 -13.12 12.67 -1.32
CA GLY A 91 -11.84 12.42 -1.98
C GLY A 91 -10.87 13.58 -1.84
N LEU A 92 -11.31 14.83 -2.02
CA LEU A 92 -10.48 16.01 -1.85
C LEU A 92 -10.04 16.21 -0.40
N GLN A 93 -10.97 16.10 0.56
CA GLN A 93 -10.68 16.20 1.99
C GLN A 93 -9.70 15.11 2.43
N GLY A 94 -9.88 13.88 1.93
CA GLY A 94 -8.97 12.76 2.16
C GLY A 94 -7.58 13.05 1.63
N SER A 95 -7.46 13.53 0.39
CA SER A 95 -6.16 13.90 -0.18
C SER A 95 -5.46 14.97 0.64
N THR A 96 -6.17 16.03 1.04
CA THR A 96 -5.59 17.09 1.88
C THR A 96 -5.11 16.53 3.21
N LEU A 97 -5.93 15.73 3.88
CA LEU A 97 -5.60 15.14 5.19
C LEU A 97 -4.37 14.23 5.12
N PHE A 98 -4.30 13.36 4.10
CA PHE A 98 -3.14 12.48 3.89
C PHE A 98 -1.89 13.26 3.49
N ALA A 99 -2.01 14.29 2.66
CA ALA A 99 -0.88 15.10 2.25
C ALA A 99 -0.27 15.87 3.44
N VAL A 100 -1.10 16.48 4.30
CA VAL A 100 -0.64 17.11 5.54
C VAL A 100 0.10 16.09 6.41
N ALA A 101 -0.45 14.88 6.56
CA ALA A 101 0.17 13.84 7.36
C ALA A 101 1.54 13.45 6.81
N LEU A 102 1.66 13.23 5.50
CA LEU A 102 2.92 12.85 4.85
C LEU A 102 3.99 13.95 4.93
N VAL A 103 3.60 15.22 4.75
CA VAL A 103 4.53 16.36 4.91
C VAL A 103 5.08 16.43 6.34
N LYS A 104 4.21 16.24 7.36
CA LYS A 104 4.64 16.21 8.76
C LYS A 104 5.49 14.98 9.07
N ASP A 105 5.12 13.80 8.57
CA ASP A 105 5.87 12.57 8.78
C ASP A 105 7.26 12.67 8.17
N LYS A 106 7.37 13.21 6.94
CA LYS A 106 8.66 13.47 6.29
C LYS A 106 9.54 14.41 7.10
N ALA A 107 8.98 15.48 7.63
CA ALA A 107 9.70 16.41 8.49
C ALA A 107 10.18 15.76 9.81
N ALA A 108 9.46 14.76 10.31
CA ALA A 108 9.81 13.97 11.49
C ALA A 108 10.68 12.75 11.18
N GLY A 109 11.08 12.50 9.92
CA GLY A 109 11.86 11.33 9.51
C GLY A 109 11.08 10.01 9.58
N LEU A 110 9.75 10.06 9.59
CA LEU A 110 8.88 8.88 9.61
C LEU A 110 8.53 8.44 8.19
N LYS A 111 8.52 7.12 7.97
CA LYS A 111 8.06 6.51 6.71
C LYS A 111 6.54 6.24 6.76
N PRO A 112 5.82 6.23 5.61
CA PRO A 112 4.37 6.07 5.59
C PRO A 112 3.86 4.77 6.24
N LEU A 113 4.63 3.68 6.17
CA LEU A 113 4.26 2.39 6.78
C LEU A 113 4.73 2.21 8.23
N ASP A 114 5.37 3.23 8.82
CA ASP A 114 5.71 3.19 10.24
C ASP A 114 4.42 3.29 11.08
N PRO A 115 4.21 2.39 12.05
CA PRO A 115 3.05 2.46 12.93
C PRO A 115 2.91 3.78 13.71
N LYS A 116 4.01 4.53 13.86
CA LYS A 116 4.02 5.85 14.51
C LYS A 116 3.65 6.98 13.56
N SER A 117 3.69 6.76 12.23
CA SER A 117 3.40 7.80 11.24
C SER A 117 1.97 8.31 11.37
N ASN A 118 1.79 9.60 11.14
CA ASN A 118 0.47 10.21 11.12
C ASN A 118 -0.36 9.69 9.94
N PHE A 119 0.29 9.52 8.78
CA PHE A 119 -0.34 8.95 7.61
C PHE A 119 -0.96 7.58 7.91
N HIS A 120 -0.18 6.64 8.48
CA HIS A 120 -0.69 5.29 8.78
C HIS A 120 -1.85 5.31 9.77
N LYS A 121 -1.75 6.14 10.82
CA LYS A 121 -2.82 6.26 11.82
C LYS A 121 -4.11 6.79 11.21
N ILE A 122 -4.02 7.85 10.40
CA ILE A 122 -5.18 8.44 9.71
C ILE A 122 -5.76 7.46 8.69
N GLU A 123 -4.92 6.82 7.87
CA GLU A 123 -5.33 5.82 6.88
C GLU A 123 -6.15 4.71 7.56
N MET A 124 -5.63 4.14 8.64
CA MET A 124 -6.31 3.07 9.36
C MET A 124 -7.58 3.53 10.08
N ALA A 125 -7.61 4.77 10.59
CA ALA A 125 -8.81 5.33 11.23
C ALA A 125 -9.95 5.52 10.23
N LEU A 126 -9.66 6.11 9.07
CA LEU A 126 -10.64 6.31 8.00
C LEU A 126 -11.14 4.97 7.42
N TYR A 127 -10.24 4.02 7.18
CA TYR A 127 -10.65 2.68 6.74
C TYR A 127 -11.58 2.00 7.76
N LYS A 128 -11.23 2.01 9.05
CA LYS A 128 -12.07 1.41 10.09
C LYS A 128 -13.41 2.12 10.20
N ALA A 129 -13.44 3.45 10.15
CA ALA A 129 -14.68 4.21 10.19
C ALA A 129 -15.58 3.83 9.00
N TYR A 130 -15.05 3.86 7.78
CA TYR A 130 -15.82 3.62 6.57
C TYR A 130 -16.24 2.15 6.41
N HIS A 131 -15.29 1.20 6.57
CA HIS A 131 -15.52 -0.21 6.23
C HIS A 131 -16.07 -1.03 7.38
N ASP A 132 -15.58 -0.82 8.61
CA ASP A 132 -15.99 -1.62 9.76
C ASP A 132 -17.22 -1.01 10.46
N LYS A 133 -17.18 0.31 10.76
CA LYS A 133 -18.27 1.02 11.45
C LYS A 133 -19.38 1.49 10.51
N LYS A 134 -19.18 1.40 9.18
CA LYS A 134 -20.13 1.88 8.16
C LYS A 134 -20.43 3.38 8.25
N GLU A 135 -19.47 4.14 8.77
CA GLU A 135 -19.57 5.60 8.84
C GLU A 135 -19.60 6.21 7.43
N ARG A 136 -20.47 7.17 7.19
CA ARG A 136 -20.64 7.85 5.89
C ARG A 136 -20.60 9.36 5.99
N TRP A 137 -20.47 9.90 7.20
CA TRP A 137 -20.40 11.36 7.45
C TRP A 137 -21.47 12.12 6.66
N ASN A 138 -22.72 11.67 6.82
CA ASN A 138 -23.87 12.20 6.12
C ASN A 138 -23.75 12.19 4.57
N ASP A 139 -23.12 11.14 4.04
CA ASP A 139 -22.96 10.82 2.60
C ASP A 139 -22.47 11.99 1.72
N GLY A 140 -21.50 12.74 2.21
CA GLY A 140 -20.88 13.87 1.50
C GLY A 140 -21.28 15.24 2.07
N ALA A 141 -22.25 15.31 2.97
CA ALA A 141 -22.74 16.57 3.49
C ALA A 141 -22.03 17.03 4.79
N ASP A 142 -21.19 16.20 5.39
CA ASP A 142 -20.45 16.55 6.62
C ASP A 142 -18.93 16.33 6.47
N PRO A 143 -18.24 17.22 5.74
CA PRO A 143 -16.79 17.13 5.58
C PRO A 143 -16.04 17.36 6.90
N ASP A 144 -16.61 18.08 7.85
CA ASP A 144 -15.97 18.37 9.13
C ASP A 144 -15.91 17.11 10.01
N ALA A 145 -16.96 16.30 10.04
CA ALA A 145 -16.95 15.03 10.73
C ALA A 145 -15.96 14.03 10.09
N PHE A 146 -15.85 14.02 8.75
CA PHE A 146 -14.85 13.23 8.05
C PHE A 146 -13.43 13.63 8.47
N ILE A 147 -13.10 14.92 8.36
CA ILE A 147 -11.78 15.46 8.75
C ILE A 147 -11.51 15.16 10.22
N LYS A 148 -12.49 15.39 11.10
CA LYS A 148 -12.38 15.12 12.53
C LYS A 148 -11.98 13.67 12.82
N THR A 149 -12.51 12.71 12.07
CA THR A 149 -12.16 11.28 12.23
C THR A 149 -10.65 11.05 12.05
N GLY A 150 -10.02 11.70 11.09
CA GLY A 150 -8.58 11.63 10.89
C GLY A 150 -7.79 12.39 11.94
N LEU A 151 -8.24 13.61 12.29
CA LEU A 151 -7.56 14.44 13.30
C LEU A 151 -7.53 13.78 14.67
N ASP A 152 -8.64 13.16 15.09
CA ASP A 152 -8.75 12.44 16.36
C ASP A 152 -7.73 11.28 16.44
N ALA A 153 -7.43 10.62 15.32
CA ALA A 153 -6.49 9.51 15.28
C ALA A 153 -5.04 9.90 15.58
N VAL A 154 -4.71 11.18 15.41
CA VAL A 154 -3.35 11.73 15.61
C VAL A 154 -3.29 12.83 16.66
N GLY A 155 -4.43 13.17 17.28
CA GLY A 155 -4.52 14.19 18.32
C GLY A 155 -4.31 15.62 17.82
N TRP A 156 -4.62 15.90 16.55
CA TRP A 156 -4.49 17.24 15.99
C TRP A 156 -5.74 18.07 16.22
N ASN A 157 -5.56 19.37 16.48
CA ASN A 157 -6.68 20.30 16.47
C ASN A 157 -6.96 20.86 15.07
N ARG A 158 -8.20 21.27 14.85
CA ARG A 158 -8.68 21.73 13.54
C ARG A 158 -7.95 22.98 13.07
N ALA A 159 -7.75 23.97 13.91
CA ALA A 159 -7.12 25.25 13.53
C ALA A 159 -5.67 25.05 13.06
N GLN A 160 -4.90 24.17 13.72
CA GLN A 160 -3.56 23.84 13.26
C GLN A 160 -3.58 23.07 11.94
N TYR A 161 -4.50 22.11 11.77
CA TYR A 161 -4.66 21.39 10.52
C TYR A 161 -5.02 22.34 9.36
N ASP A 162 -5.97 23.25 9.55
CA ASP A 162 -6.37 24.21 8.51
C ASP A 162 -5.19 25.09 8.07
N LYS A 163 -4.33 25.49 9.00
CA LYS A 163 -3.08 26.20 8.69
C LYS A 163 -2.11 25.31 7.91
N ASP A 164 -1.88 24.08 8.37
CA ASP A 164 -0.94 23.15 7.72
C ASP A 164 -1.41 22.76 6.32
N ALA A 165 -2.72 22.69 6.09
CA ALA A 165 -3.32 22.40 4.79
C ALA A 165 -3.02 23.48 3.71
N THR A 166 -2.61 24.67 4.12
CA THR A 166 -2.19 25.74 3.19
C THR A 166 -0.71 25.73 2.86
N ASP A 167 0.08 24.79 3.42
CA ASP A 167 1.51 24.65 3.11
C ASP A 167 1.69 24.34 1.61
N PRO A 168 2.56 25.05 0.90
CA PRO A 168 2.86 24.78 -0.52
C PRO A 168 3.27 23.32 -0.79
N LYS A 169 3.96 22.67 0.13
CA LYS A 169 4.35 21.25 0.01
C LYS A 169 3.14 20.31 0.00
N VAL A 170 2.08 20.65 0.73
CA VAL A 170 0.83 19.89 0.72
C VAL A 170 0.16 20.01 -0.63
N LYS A 171 0.10 21.24 -1.19
CA LYS A 171 -0.45 21.47 -2.53
C LYS A 171 0.38 20.71 -3.59
N GLU A 172 1.70 20.83 -3.56
CA GLU A 172 2.62 20.14 -4.47
C GLU A 172 2.38 18.63 -4.47
N LEU A 173 2.20 18.04 -3.27
CA LEU A 173 1.95 16.61 -3.14
C LEU A 173 0.58 16.21 -3.71
N ILE A 174 -0.46 17.02 -3.50
CA ILE A 174 -1.79 16.77 -4.08
C ILE A 174 -1.74 16.89 -5.61
N ASP A 175 -1.05 17.89 -6.14
CA ASP A 175 -0.86 18.08 -7.58
C ASP A 175 -0.10 16.89 -8.21
N LEU A 176 0.90 16.36 -7.50
CA LEU A 176 1.62 15.15 -7.92
C LEU A 176 0.68 13.93 -8.02
N TRP A 177 -0.32 13.82 -7.18
CA TRP A 177 -1.30 12.73 -7.22
C TRP A 177 -2.34 12.86 -8.35
N GLU A 178 -2.37 14.00 -9.05
CA GLU A 178 -3.24 14.24 -10.21
C GLU A 178 -2.67 13.71 -11.51
N VAL A 179 -1.51 13.06 -11.47
CA VAL A 179 -0.92 12.44 -12.67
C VAL A 179 -1.97 11.56 -13.35
N PRO A 180 -2.16 11.67 -14.68
CA PRO A 180 -3.14 10.89 -15.40
C PRO A 180 -2.95 9.41 -15.11
N THR A 181 -3.89 8.82 -14.35
CA THR A 181 -3.89 7.36 -14.18
C THR A 181 -4.04 6.75 -15.56
N PRO A 182 -3.11 5.88 -15.98
CA PRO A 182 -3.22 5.26 -17.29
C PRO A 182 -4.54 4.50 -17.40
N SER A 183 -5.31 4.81 -18.42
CA SER A 183 -6.45 4.08 -18.99
C SER A 183 -7.38 3.26 -18.05
N PRO A 184 -8.70 3.22 -18.30
CA PRO A 184 -9.71 2.55 -17.46
C PRO A 184 -9.56 1.02 -17.32
N ARG A 185 -8.52 0.40 -17.90
CA ARG A 185 -8.15 -1.00 -17.67
C ARG A 185 -7.44 -1.23 -16.32
N PHE A 186 -6.99 -0.18 -15.65
CA PHE A 186 -6.35 -0.30 -14.34
C PHE A 186 -7.41 -0.41 -13.24
N LYS A 187 -7.65 -1.62 -12.76
CA LYS A 187 -8.35 -1.82 -11.49
C LYS A 187 -7.47 -1.27 -10.36
N VAL A 188 -7.96 -0.27 -9.63
CA VAL A 188 -7.32 0.52 -8.55
C VAL A 188 -6.75 -0.32 -7.38
N SER A 189 -6.67 -1.62 -7.50
CA SER A 189 -6.22 -2.54 -6.45
C SER A 189 -4.85 -3.17 -6.68
N ARG A 190 -4.09 -2.71 -7.68
CA ARG A 190 -2.76 -3.27 -7.97
C ARG A 190 -1.67 -2.30 -7.61
N LEU A 191 -0.66 -2.80 -6.91
CA LEU A 191 0.63 -2.13 -6.79
C LEU A 191 1.20 -1.93 -8.19
N THR A 192 1.40 -0.67 -8.60
CA THR A 192 2.08 -0.37 -9.86
C THR A 192 3.58 -0.32 -9.59
N TRP A 193 4.33 -1.19 -10.25
CA TRP A 193 5.77 -1.22 -10.20
C TRP A 193 6.31 -0.36 -11.33
N SER A 194 7.17 0.59 -11.03
CA SER A 194 7.99 1.24 -12.06
C SER A 194 9.17 0.31 -12.39
N THR A 195 9.19 -0.26 -13.58
CA THR A 195 10.17 -1.28 -13.99
C THR A 195 11.40 -0.75 -14.70
N GLU A 196 11.81 0.48 -14.49
CA GLU A 196 13.14 0.89 -14.94
C GLU A 196 14.21 0.43 -13.96
N ASN A 197 14.57 -0.84 -13.99
CA ASN A 197 15.68 -1.55 -13.33
C ASN A 197 15.25 -2.61 -12.32
N ILE A 198 14.65 -3.68 -12.85
CA ILE A 198 14.81 -4.99 -12.24
C ILE A 198 15.69 -5.79 -13.22
N PHE A 199 17.00 -5.64 -13.10
CA PHE A 199 18.07 -6.62 -13.44
C PHE A 199 19.33 -6.20 -12.71
#